data_ff2751b9c88ac7f7493b53a6f0b780ac
#
_entry.id   ff2751b9c88ac7f7493b53a6f0b780ac
#
_cell.length_a   1.000
_cell.length_b   1.000
_cell.length_c   1.000
_cell.angle_alpha   90.00
_cell.angle_beta   90.00
_cell.angle_gamma   90.00
#
_symmetry.space_group_name_H-M   'P 1'
#
loop_
_entity.id
_entity.type
_entity.pdbx_description
1 polymer ?
#
loop_
_entity_poly.entity_id
_entity_poly.type
_entity_poly.pdbx_seq_one_letter_code
_entity_poly.pdbx_strand_id
1 'polypeptide(L)'
;AEDPDKAVIYSIMDANWKQQAQAWMEIDPNIQISDSDTPESTTTTADTIEELATQLELDPATLKASVDRYHELVAQGADDDFGKDARFLAPIEQPPFTAVMRDFNWGLSAILGGLVVDAENRVLNESNEPIKGLYAAGNVSGPFFGGVDYSMTIEGLSIGRAITTGYIAGR
;
A
#
# COMPACT_ATOMS: atom_id res chain seq x y z
N ALA A 1 -5.64 -25.17 11.21
CA ALA A 1 -5.17 -25.42 9.84
C ALA A 1 -5.11 -24.04 9.19
N GLU A 2 -3.93 -23.65 8.72
CA GLU A 2 -3.78 -22.43 7.94
C GLU A 2 -4.57 -22.57 6.64
N ASP A 3 -5.22 -21.48 6.24
CA ASP A 3 -5.97 -21.41 4.99
C ASP A 3 -4.96 -21.51 3.82
N PRO A 4 -5.00 -22.57 3.00
CA PRO A 4 -4.03 -22.76 1.92
C PRO A 4 -4.17 -21.69 0.80
N ASP A 5 -5.26 -20.91 0.82
CA ASP A 5 -5.50 -19.83 -0.14
C ASP A 5 -5.06 -18.46 0.40
N LYS A 6 -4.48 -18.40 1.61
CA LYS A 6 -3.98 -17.16 2.18
C LYS A 6 -2.65 -16.78 1.53
N ALA A 7 -2.67 -15.77 0.67
CA ALA A 7 -1.45 -15.20 0.11
C ALA A 7 -0.61 -14.56 1.24
N VAL A 8 0.65 -14.97 1.36
CA VAL A 8 1.61 -14.38 2.29
C VAL A 8 2.57 -13.51 1.51
N ILE A 9 2.79 -12.28 1.99
CA ILE A 9 3.74 -11.34 1.42
C ILE A 9 4.85 -11.11 2.43
N TYR A 10 6.10 -11.11 1.97
CA TYR A 10 7.25 -10.79 2.79
C TYR A 10 7.88 -9.47 2.32
N SER A 11 8.11 -8.56 3.28
CA SER A 11 8.98 -7.41 3.05
C SER A 11 10.41 -7.81 3.41
N ILE A 12 11.31 -7.80 2.43
CA ILE A 12 12.73 -8.14 2.63
C ILE A 12 13.52 -6.85 2.80
N MET A 13 14.36 -6.81 3.83
CA MET A 13 15.19 -5.66 4.18
C MET A 13 16.58 -6.12 4.58
N ASP A 14 17.55 -5.22 4.49
CA ASP A 14 18.90 -5.44 5.02
C ASP A 14 19.12 -4.67 6.35
N ALA A 15 20.31 -4.78 6.93
CA ALA A 15 20.64 -4.13 8.20
C ALA A 15 20.55 -2.59 8.14
N ASN A 16 20.64 -1.99 6.96
CA ASN A 16 20.61 -0.54 6.76
C ASN A 16 19.21 0.03 6.58
N TRP A 17 18.15 -0.80 6.65
CA TRP A 17 16.79 -0.39 6.31
C TRP A 17 16.30 0.86 7.07
N LYS A 18 16.67 1.01 8.35
CA LYS A 18 16.28 2.20 9.14
C LYS A 18 16.91 3.48 8.61
N GLN A 19 18.17 3.42 8.20
CA GLN A 19 18.86 4.56 7.59
C GLN A 19 18.28 4.91 6.22
N GLN A 20 17.97 3.90 5.42
CA GLN A 20 17.32 4.07 4.12
C GLN A 20 15.92 4.69 4.29
N ALA A 21 15.14 4.16 5.23
CA ALA A 21 13.81 4.67 5.57
C ALA A 21 13.85 6.15 5.99
N GLN A 22 14.81 6.53 6.82
CA GLN A 22 15.00 7.93 7.22
C GLN A 22 15.33 8.83 6.04
N ALA A 23 16.20 8.38 5.13
CA ALA A 23 16.50 9.12 3.90
C ALA A 23 15.26 9.28 3.00
N TRP A 24 14.40 8.25 2.91
CA TRP A 24 13.15 8.32 2.17
C TRP A 24 12.14 9.29 2.79
N MET A 25 12.05 9.36 4.12
CA MET A 25 11.20 10.33 4.83
C MET A 25 11.68 11.78 4.61
N GLU A 26 12.98 12.00 4.39
CA GLU A 26 13.50 13.33 4.01
C GLU A 26 13.12 13.72 2.57
N ILE A 27 13.00 12.74 1.66
CA ILE A 27 12.56 12.95 0.27
C ILE A 27 11.05 13.19 0.21
N ASP A 28 10.27 12.36 0.93
CA ASP A 28 8.81 12.46 0.98
C ASP A 28 8.32 12.36 2.43
N PRO A 29 7.91 13.49 3.05
CA PRO A 29 7.41 13.53 4.42
C PRO A 29 6.13 12.70 4.68
N ASN A 30 5.47 12.21 3.63
CA ASN A 30 4.30 11.34 3.76
C ASN A 30 4.70 9.88 4.03
N ILE A 31 5.96 9.51 3.78
CA ILE A 31 6.48 8.20 4.16
C ILE A 31 6.67 8.20 5.68
N GLN A 32 5.98 7.29 6.35
CA GLN A 32 6.12 7.06 7.78
C GLN A 32 6.53 5.61 8.00
N ILE A 33 7.68 5.43 8.62
CA ILE A 33 8.20 4.11 8.98
C ILE A 33 8.50 4.11 10.47
N SER A 34 8.04 3.10 11.17
CA SER A 34 8.21 2.98 12.63
C SER A 34 8.75 1.60 13.02
N ASP A 35 9.23 1.45 14.24
CA ASP A 35 9.66 0.15 14.77
C ASP A 35 8.51 -0.87 14.84
N SER A 36 7.25 -0.43 14.84
CA SER A 36 6.09 -1.31 14.74
C SER A 36 5.94 -1.99 13.37
N ASP A 37 6.67 -1.50 12.34
CA ASP A 37 6.68 -2.13 11.02
C ASP A 37 7.50 -3.42 10.96
N THR A 38 8.26 -3.72 12.03
CA THR A 38 9.04 -4.96 12.19
C THR A 38 8.74 -5.66 13.51
N PRO A 39 7.50 -6.11 13.77
CA PRO A 39 7.16 -6.81 15.01
C PRO A 39 7.88 -8.15 15.08
N GLU A 40 8.45 -8.49 16.24
CA GLU A 40 9.22 -9.73 16.45
C GLU A 40 8.44 -11.00 16.07
N SER A 41 7.13 -11.01 16.31
CA SER A 41 6.26 -12.18 16.04
C SER A 41 6.12 -12.54 14.55
N THR A 42 6.46 -11.61 13.65
CA THR A 42 6.34 -11.79 12.19
C THR A 42 7.66 -11.55 11.47
N THR A 43 8.76 -11.49 12.22
CA THR A 43 10.09 -11.17 11.70
C THR A 43 10.99 -12.39 11.72
N THR A 44 11.62 -12.69 10.60
CA THR A 44 12.65 -13.73 10.45
C THR A 44 13.94 -13.06 10.00
N THR A 45 15.07 -13.47 10.55
CA THR A 45 16.38 -12.87 10.26
C THR A 45 17.41 -13.94 9.95
N ALA A 46 18.28 -13.70 8.96
CA ALA A 46 19.37 -14.59 8.57
C ALA A 46 20.58 -13.80 8.04
N ASP A 47 21.74 -14.45 8.01
CA ASP A 47 22.96 -13.82 7.51
C ASP A 47 23.09 -13.87 5.98
N THR A 48 22.29 -14.72 5.31
CA THR A 48 22.25 -14.82 3.85
C THR A 48 20.80 -14.83 3.34
N ILE A 49 20.60 -14.45 2.09
CA ILE A 49 19.29 -14.50 1.43
C ILE A 49 18.79 -15.93 1.29
N GLU A 50 19.70 -16.87 1.03
CA GLU A 50 19.40 -18.30 0.89
C GLU A 50 18.98 -18.94 2.22
N GLU A 51 19.62 -18.57 3.33
CA GLU A 51 19.20 -18.99 4.67
C GLU A 51 17.86 -18.40 5.03
N LEU A 52 17.64 -17.11 4.73
CA LEU A 52 16.37 -16.45 4.95
C LEU A 52 15.25 -17.16 4.21
N ALA A 53 15.46 -17.48 2.92
CA ALA A 53 14.49 -18.23 2.12
C ALA A 53 14.17 -19.60 2.74
N THR A 54 15.22 -20.32 3.19
CA THR A 54 15.05 -21.65 3.82
C THR A 54 14.22 -21.57 5.09
N GLN A 55 14.44 -20.56 5.94
CA GLN A 55 13.65 -20.35 7.17
C GLN A 55 12.19 -19.98 6.88
N LEU A 56 11.91 -19.34 5.73
CA LEU A 56 10.58 -18.96 5.28
C LEU A 56 9.88 -20.07 4.47
N GLU A 57 10.52 -21.22 4.31
CA GLU A 57 10.02 -22.34 3.46
C GLU A 57 9.84 -21.92 1.98
N LEU A 58 10.62 -20.92 1.52
CA LEU A 58 10.68 -20.49 0.14
C LEU A 58 11.82 -21.18 -0.60
N ASP A 59 11.73 -21.25 -1.94
CA ASP A 59 12.85 -21.72 -2.76
C ASP A 59 14.00 -20.70 -2.76
N PRO A 60 15.20 -21.06 -2.22
CA PRO A 60 16.33 -20.16 -2.10
C PRO A 60 16.80 -19.56 -3.43
N ALA A 61 16.73 -20.35 -4.52
CA ALA A 61 17.15 -19.90 -5.83
C ALA A 61 16.20 -18.82 -6.36
N THR A 62 14.90 -18.97 -6.13
CA THR A 62 13.87 -18.00 -6.54
C THR A 62 14.00 -16.69 -5.77
N LEU A 63 14.17 -16.74 -4.44
CA LEU A 63 14.33 -15.52 -3.65
C LEU A 63 15.59 -14.78 -4.02
N LYS A 64 16.72 -15.53 -4.16
CA LYS A 64 17.97 -14.93 -4.60
C LYS A 64 17.85 -14.27 -5.97
N ALA A 65 17.26 -14.93 -6.95
CA ALA A 65 17.06 -14.37 -8.28
C ALA A 65 16.24 -13.09 -8.26
N SER A 66 15.23 -13.01 -7.37
CA SER A 66 14.42 -11.80 -7.18
C SER A 66 15.25 -10.64 -6.61
N VAL A 67 16.11 -10.91 -5.63
CA VAL A 67 17.01 -9.91 -5.05
C VAL A 67 18.08 -9.47 -6.06
N ASP A 68 18.67 -10.41 -6.80
CA ASP A 68 19.64 -10.11 -7.85
C ASP A 68 19.01 -9.22 -8.94
N ARG A 69 17.77 -9.54 -9.37
CA ARG A 69 17.02 -8.71 -10.32
C ARG A 69 16.77 -7.31 -9.77
N TYR A 70 16.40 -7.18 -8.51
CA TYR A 70 16.21 -5.88 -7.89
C TYR A 70 17.52 -5.07 -7.84
N HIS A 71 18.68 -5.72 -7.60
CA HIS A 71 19.98 -5.05 -7.66
C HIS A 71 20.31 -4.54 -9.06
N GLU A 72 19.95 -5.27 -10.12
CA GLU A 72 20.10 -4.78 -11.50
C GLU A 72 19.29 -3.49 -11.71
N LEU A 73 18.05 -3.42 -11.23
CA LEU A 73 17.20 -2.24 -11.33
C LEU A 73 17.78 -1.05 -10.52
N VAL A 74 18.31 -1.32 -9.32
CA VAL A 74 19.01 -0.32 -8.51
C VAL A 74 20.25 0.22 -9.26
N ALA A 75 21.07 -0.66 -9.83
CA ALA A 75 22.27 -0.28 -10.58
C ALA A 75 21.92 0.51 -11.86
N GLN A 76 20.82 0.18 -12.50
CA GLN A 76 20.27 0.90 -13.66
C GLN A 76 19.75 2.28 -13.28
N GLY A 77 19.32 2.47 -12.02
CA GLY A 77 18.67 3.69 -11.54
C GLY A 77 17.22 3.88 -12.02
N ALA A 78 16.57 2.79 -12.42
CA ALA A 78 15.19 2.76 -12.84
C ALA A 78 14.56 1.39 -12.56
N ASP A 79 13.32 1.37 -12.14
CA ASP A 79 12.55 0.13 -11.95
C ASP A 79 11.60 -0.06 -13.14
N ASP A 80 12.08 -0.80 -14.13
CA ASP A 80 11.30 -1.12 -15.34
C ASP A 80 10.27 -2.22 -15.10
N ASP A 81 10.35 -2.94 -13.97
CA ASP A 81 9.45 -4.06 -13.67
C ASP A 81 8.15 -3.57 -12.99
N PHE A 82 8.25 -2.62 -12.05
CA PHE A 82 7.11 -2.14 -11.25
C PHE A 82 6.98 -0.62 -11.22
N GLY A 83 7.91 0.12 -11.80
CA GLY A 83 7.86 1.58 -11.88
C GLY A 83 8.10 2.29 -10.54
N LYS A 84 8.84 1.69 -9.60
CA LYS A 84 9.24 2.35 -8.35
C LYS A 84 10.11 3.56 -8.67
N ASP A 85 9.78 4.71 -8.08
CA ASP A 85 10.55 5.93 -8.28
C ASP A 85 12.02 5.72 -7.90
N ALA A 86 12.92 6.10 -8.80
CA ALA A 86 14.37 5.92 -8.64
C ALA A 86 14.92 6.49 -7.32
N ARG A 87 14.29 7.52 -6.78
CA ARG A 87 14.67 8.13 -5.50
C ARG A 87 14.54 7.18 -4.31
N PHE A 88 13.73 6.15 -4.44
CA PHE A 88 13.46 5.14 -3.39
C PHE A 88 14.11 3.79 -3.70
N LEU A 89 14.91 3.69 -4.75
CA LEU A 89 15.70 2.49 -5.02
C LEU A 89 16.91 2.45 -4.08
N ALA A 90 17.04 1.37 -3.33
CA ALA A 90 18.18 1.13 -2.45
C ALA A 90 18.54 -0.35 -2.45
N PRO A 91 19.83 -0.73 -2.51
CA PRO A 91 20.24 -2.12 -2.55
C PRO A 91 19.96 -2.84 -1.23
N ILE A 92 19.85 -4.16 -1.28
CA ILE A 92 19.68 -5.07 -0.13
C ILE A 92 20.98 -5.90 -0.02
N GLU A 93 22.00 -5.37 0.64
CA GLU A 93 23.35 -5.95 0.59
C GLU A 93 23.97 -6.26 1.95
N GLN A 94 23.51 -5.61 3.02
CA GLN A 94 24.16 -5.69 4.32
C GLN A 94 23.44 -6.66 5.27
N PRO A 95 24.09 -7.79 5.64
CA PRO A 95 23.52 -8.67 6.64
C PRO A 95 23.48 -8.00 8.04
N PRO A 96 22.59 -8.46 8.94
CA PRO A 96 21.61 -9.51 8.72
C PRO A 96 20.45 -9.05 7.82
N PHE A 97 19.95 -9.99 6.99
CA PHE A 97 18.75 -9.79 6.20
C PHE A 97 17.51 -10.12 7.02
N THR A 98 16.49 -9.34 6.85
CA THR A 98 15.26 -9.45 7.63
C THR A 98 14.07 -9.59 6.70
N ALA A 99 13.24 -10.59 6.94
CA ALA A 99 11.93 -10.73 6.33
C ALA A 99 10.84 -10.41 7.34
N VAL A 100 9.92 -9.54 7.00
CA VAL A 100 8.70 -9.30 7.78
C VAL A 100 7.51 -9.85 7.02
N MET A 101 6.82 -10.82 7.64
CA MET A 101 5.57 -11.34 7.09
C MET A 101 4.49 -10.27 7.18
N ARG A 102 3.88 -9.98 6.05
CA ARG A 102 2.74 -9.06 5.94
C ARG A 102 1.49 -9.87 5.71
N ASP A 103 0.59 -9.81 6.66
CA ASP A 103 -0.75 -10.35 6.47
C ASP A 103 -1.45 -9.58 5.35
N PHE A 104 -1.89 -10.29 4.33
CA PHE A 104 -2.77 -9.72 3.33
C PHE A 104 -4.17 -9.63 3.93
N ASN A 105 -4.39 -8.58 4.68
CA ASN A 105 -5.69 -8.33 5.27
C ASN A 105 -6.55 -7.60 4.23
N TRP A 106 -7.58 -8.26 3.72
CA TRP A 106 -8.59 -7.66 2.85
C TRP A 106 -9.45 -6.65 3.63
N GLY A 107 -8.80 -5.60 4.15
CA GLY A 107 -9.48 -4.47 4.75
C GLY A 107 -9.86 -3.48 3.67
N LEU A 108 -11.12 -3.42 3.28
CA LEU A 108 -11.65 -2.34 2.47
C LEU A 108 -11.71 -1.05 3.31
N SER A 109 -10.65 -0.24 3.24
CA SER A 109 -10.64 1.08 3.89
C SER A 109 -11.46 2.11 3.11
N ALA A 110 -11.50 2.01 1.78
CA ALA A 110 -12.27 2.87 0.90
C ALA A 110 -12.57 2.19 -0.43
N ILE A 111 -13.68 2.59 -1.05
CA ILE A 111 -14.02 2.22 -2.41
C ILE A 111 -13.69 3.44 -3.29
N LEU A 112 -12.88 3.23 -4.34
CA LEU A 112 -12.50 4.30 -5.27
C LEU A 112 -13.62 4.64 -6.27
N GLY A 113 -14.61 3.76 -6.43
CA GLY A 113 -15.81 3.96 -7.21
C GLY A 113 -17.03 4.30 -6.35
N GLY A 114 -18.15 4.58 -6.98
CA GLY A 114 -19.41 4.86 -6.30
C GLY A 114 -20.49 5.37 -7.25
N LEU A 115 -21.63 5.71 -6.68
CA LEU A 115 -22.73 6.31 -7.43
C LEU A 115 -22.34 7.70 -7.91
N VAL A 116 -22.60 8.01 -9.16
CA VAL A 116 -22.41 9.36 -9.70
C VAL A 116 -23.47 10.28 -9.11
N VAL A 117 -23.05 11.41 -8.55
CA VAL A 117 -23.92 12.39 -7.90
C VAL A 117 -23.64 13.79 -8.44
N ASP A 118 -24.65 14.66 -8.36
CA ASP A 118 -24.49 16.10 -8.58
C ASP A 118 -24.04 16.87 -7.32
N ALA A 119 -23.99 18.18 -7.40
CA ALA A 119 -23.57 19.06 -6.31
C ALA A 119 -24.48 19.00 -5.07
N GLU A 120 -25.72 18.59 -5.23
CA GLU A 120 -26.74 18.38 -4.18
C GLU A 120 -26.75 16.94 -3.66
N ASN A 121 -25.78 16.08 -4.08
CA ASN A 121 -25.70 14.65 -3.77
C ASN A 121 -26.88 13.81 -4.27
N ARG A 122 -27.61 14.27 -5.30
CA ARG A 122 -28.62 13.47 -5.98
C ARG A 122 -27.93 12.48 -6.91
N VAL A 123 -28.33 11.23 -6.86
CA VAL A 123 -27.78 10.18 -7.74
C VAL A 123 -28.25 10.42 -9.18
N LEU A 124 -27.31 10.35 -10.11
CA LEU A 124 -27.57 10.52 -11.54
C LEU A 124 -27.78 9.16 -12.22
N ASN A 125 -28.69 9.11 -13.20
CA ASN A 125 -28.87 7.97 -14.10
C ASN A 125 -27.81 8.00 -15.23
N GLU A 126 -27.88 7.02 -16.15
CA GLU A 126 -26.98 6.92 -17.30
C GLU A 126 -27.06 8.10 -18.27
N SER A 127 -28.16 8.88 -18.23
CA SER A 127 -28.35 10.10 -19.02
C SER A 127 -27.88 11.37 -18.28
N ASN A 128 -27.21 11.22 -17.12
CA ASN A 128 -26.81 12.31 -16.21
C ASN A 128 -27.98 13.13 -15.65
N GLU A 129 -29.16 12.52 -15.51
CA GLU A 129 -30.34 13.15 -14.92
C GLU A 129 -30.53 12.67 -13.46
N PRO A 130 -30.90 13.56 -12.53
CA PRO A 130 -31.14 13.17 -11.14
C PRO A 130 -32.28 12.17 -11.00
N ILE A 131 -32.04 11.06 -10.31
CA ILE A 131 -33.09 10.12 -9.93
C ILE A 131 -33.86 10.71 -8.76
N LYS A 132 -35.13 10.93 -8.97
CA LYS A 132 -36.04 11.59 -7.99
C LYS A 132 -36.03 10.84 -6.64
N GLY A 133 -35.67 11.55 -5.57
CA GLY A 133 -35.72 11.03 -4.20
C GLY A 133 -34.55 10.11 -3.84
N LEU A 134 -33.54 9.95 -4.73
CA LEU A 134 -32.36 9.14 -4.44
C LEU A 134 -31.13 10.04 -4.23
N TYR A 135 -30.52 9.92 -3.06
CA TYR A 135 -29.32 10.65 -2.66
C TYR A 135 -28.24 9.67 -2.23
N ALA A 136 -26.97 10.05 -2.39
CA ALA A 136 -25.85 9.29 -1.91
C ALA A 136 -24.83 10.21 -1.22
N ALA A 137 -24.39 9.83 -0.02
CA ALA A 137 -23.45 10.60 0.78
C ALA A 137 -22.30 9.72 1.30
N GLY A 138 -21.17 10.31 1.63
CA GLY A 138 -19.99 9.59 2.10
C GLY A 138 -19.30 8.80 0.99
N ASN A 139 -18.67 7.70 1.35
CA ASN A 139 -17.83 6.93 0.42
C ASN A 139 -18.60 6.28 -0.73
N VAL A 140 -19.89 6.09 -0.61
CA VAL A 140 -20.76 5.56 -1.68
C VAL A 140 -21.03 6.58 -2.79
N SER A 141 -20.82 7.88 -2.54
CA SER A 141 -21.09 8.97 -3.48
C SER A 141 -19.87 9.29 -4.34
N GLY A 142 -19.83 8.76 -5.55
CA GLY A 142 -18.93 9.13 -6.63
C GLY A 142 -17.42 8.84 -6.40
N PRO A 143 -16.63 9.05 -7.44
CA PRO A 143 -15.19 8.81 -7.42
C PRO A 143 -14.42 10.02 -6.82
N PHE A 144 -14.71 10.39 -5.59
CA PHE A 144 -14.08 11.53 -4.92
C PHE A 144 -12.57 11.38 -4.80
N PHE A 145 -12.11 10.17 -4.51
CA PHE A 145 -10.69 9.88 -4.37
C PHE A 145 -9.96 9.65 -5.70
N GLY A 146 -10.61 9.88 -6.82
CA GLY A 146 -10.07 9.59 -8.14
C GLY A 146 -10.14 8.12 -8.50
N GLY A 147 -9.37 7.69 -9.50
CA GLY A 147 -9.41 6.33 -10.03
C GLY A 147 -8.18 5.48 -9.67
N VAL A 148 -7.21 6.02 -8.91
CA VAL A 148 -5.90 5.39 -8.75
C VAL A 148 -5.61 5.01 -7.31
N ASP A 149 -5.86 5.89 -6.33
CA ASP A 149 -5.50 5.62 -4.95
C ASP A 149 -6.33 6.45 -3.96
N TYR A 150 -6.38 5.95 -2.72
CA TYR A 150 -6.97 6.66 -1.59
C TYR A 150 -5.93 7.61 -1.01
N SER A 151 -6.24 8.90 -0.91
CA SER A 151 -5.34 9.89 -0.32
C SER A 151 -5.15 9.65 1.18
N MET A 152 -3.98 9.12 1.56
CA MET A 152 -3.58 8.94 2.96
C MET A 152 -3.01 10.21 3.59
N THR A 153 -2.74 11.25 2.79
CA THR A 153 -2.04 12.47 3.22
C THR A 153 -2.93 13.47 3.95
N ILE A 154 -4.25 13.28 3.90
CA ILE A 154 -5.23 14.16 4.54
C ILE A 154 -6.00 13.37 5.59
N GLU A 155 -5.58 13.51 6.84
CA GLU A 155 -6.26 12.86 7.96
C GLU A 155 -7.71 13.32 8.09
N GLY A 156 -8.60 12.38 8.35
CA GLY A 156 -10.03 12.67 8.54
C GLY A 156 -10.81 13.00 7.26
N LEU A 157 -10.19 12.94 6.07
CA LEU A 157 -10.84 13.29 4.81
C LEU A 157 -12.13 12.50 4.56
N SER A 158 -12.13 11.18 4.80
CA SER A 158 -13.30 10.33 4.63
C SER A 158 -14.45 10.72 5.57
N ILE A 159 -14.15 10.94 6.85
CA ILE A 159 -15.13 11.35 7.87
C ILE A 159 -15.66 12.75 7.56
N GLY A 160 -14.78 13.70 7.26
CA GLY A 160 -15.17 15.07 6.90
C GLY A 160 -16.09 15.11 5.69
N ARG A 161 -15.77 14.31 4.65
CA ARG A 161 -16.61 14.16 3.48
C ARG A 161 -17.97 13.55 3.83
N ALA A 162 -18.02 12.47 4.62
CA ALA A 162 -19.26 11.82 4.99
C ALA A 162 -20.22 12.78 5.73
N ILE A 163 -19.68 13.58 6.66
CA ILE A 163 -20.45 14.59 7.40
C ILE A 163 -20.97 15.68 6.45
N THR A 164 -20.07 16.23 5.61
CA THR A 164 -20.42 17.34 4.69
C THR A 164 -21.46 16.93 3.66
N THR A 165 -21.24 15.78 2.99
CA THR A 165 -22.18 15.28 1.96
C THR A 165 -23.51 14.82 2.57
N GLY A 166 -23.48 14.24 3.78
CA GLY A 166 -24.69 13.91 4.53
C GLY A 166 -25.51 15.15 4.88
N TYR A 167 -24.86 16.24 5.31
CA TYR A 167 -25.53 17.52 5.56
C TYR A 167 -26.15 18.11 4.29
N ILE A 168 -25.42 18.08 3.15
CA ILE A 168 -25.93 18.58 1.87
C ILE A 168 -27.15 17.77 1.41
N ALA A 169 -27.08 16.43 1.48
CA ALA A 169 -28.15 15.55 1.06
C ALA A 169 -29.43 15.63 1.94
N GLY A 170 -29.27 16.08 3.18
CA GLY A 170 -30.38 16.21 4.15
C GLY A 170 -31.11 17.57 4.19
N ARG A 171 -30.66 18.52 3.35
CA ARG A 171 -31.30 19.85 3.22
C ARG A 171 -32.51 19.79 2.31
#